data_6b8479e5807ec422cd83de4e5213e205
#
_entry.id   6b8479e5807ec422cd83de4e5213e205
#
_cell.length_a   1.000
_cell.length_b   1.000
_cell.length_c   1.000
_cell.angle_alpha   90.00
_cell.angle_beta   90.00
_cell.angle_gamma   90.00
#
_symmetry.space_group_name_H-M   'P 1'
#
loop_
_entity.id
_entity.type
_entity.pdbx_description
1 polymer ?
#
loop_
_entity_poly.entity_id
_entity_poly.type
_entity_poly.pdbx_seq_one_letter_code
_entity_poly.pdbx_strand_id
1 'polypeptide(L)'
;MIAVCIATYNQEAFIAQAIESVLMQVCDEAIRIYIGDDASTDGTSAICEAFAVQDERIQHIRRSVNMGLVSNTIELYRRIMADGCEYIAMLDGDDYWTDPRKLQKELDYLRTHPDTGFVHTAVEGQGDEPIPTGDLRDRYNLAGARHTNCTVLFRADLLRPNELDDIERQGFPVLDYPLYGLFAQRTRFAYLADPTAVWRDHSSVSQPSSRRARWHYRRERLRMWHWLDKKCPGHFHFRYDKAILWYIWHFFYILFA
;
A
#
# COMPACT_ATOMS: atom_id res chain seq x y z
N MET A 1 -16.68 -5.32 9.22
CA MET A 1 -16.55 -3.91 8.74
C MET A 1 -15.23 -3.75 7.99
N ILE A 2 -15.29 -3.08 6.84
CA ILE A 2 -14.10 -2.76 6.01
C ILE A 2 -13.71 -1.31 6.27
N ALA A 3 -12.44 -1.06 6.59
CA ALA A 3 -11.84 0.27 6.57
C ALA A 3 -11.19 0.53 5.20
N VAL A 4 -11.48 1.65 4.56
CA VAL A 4 -10.70 2.15 3.43
C VAL A 4 -9.71 3.18 3.94
N CYS A 5 -8.43 2.93 3.76
CA CYS A 5 -7.33 3.78 4.22
C CYS A 5 -6.83 4.61 3.05
N ILE A 6 -6.98 5.94 3.12
CA ILE A 6 -6.53 6.90 2.11
C ILE A 6 -5.50 7.82 2.75
N ALA A 7 -4.23 7.69 2.35
CA ALA A 7 -3.20 8.67 2.71
C ALA A 7 -3.09 9.71 1.59
N THR A 8 -3.05 10.99 1.95
CA THR A 8 -2.99 12.09 0.98
C THR A 8 -2.09 13.24 1.45
N TYR A 9 -1.45 13.91 0.50
CA TYR A 9 -0.69 15.14 0.70
C TYR A 9 -0.57 15.92 -0.62
N ASN A 10 -1.13 17.13 -0.68
CA ASN A 10 -1.12 18.01 -1.85
C ASN A 10 -1.63 17.30 -3.13
N GLN A 11 -2.84 16.76 -3.06
CA GLN A 11 -3.48 16.01 -4.14
C GLN A 11 -4.85 16.60 -4.52
N GLU A 12 -5.01 17.93 -4.48
CA GLU A 12 -6.28 18.63 -4.76
C GLU A 12 -6.90 18.28 -6.12
N ALA A 13 -6.05 17.94 -7.12
CA ALA A 13 -6.51 17.58 -8.46
C ALA A 13 -7.10 16.15 -8.53
N PHE A 14 -6.88 15.30 -7.53
CA PHE A 14 -7.16 13.88 -7.60
C PHE A 14 -8.06 13.37 -6.49
N ILE A 15 -7.92 13.90 -5.28
CA ILE A 15 -8.53 13.35 -4.06
C ILE A 15 -10.06 13.24 -4.13
N ALA A 16 -10.74 14.14 -4.82
CA ALA A 16 -12.18 14.05 -5.01
C ALA A 16 -12.58 12.76 -5.72
N GLN A 17 -11.91 12.43 -6.84
CA GLN A 17 -12.18 11.21 -7.60
C GLN A 17 -11.82 9.95 -6.79
N ALA A 18 -10.74 9.99 -6.00
CA ALA A 18 -10.40 8.90 -5.09
C ALA A 18 -11.56 8.61 -4.11
N ILE A 19 -12.07 9.64 -3.42
CA ILE A 19 -13.19 9.51 -2.47
C ILE A 19 -14.45 9.02 -3.16
N GLU A 20 -14.84 9.62 -4.30
CA GLU A 20 -16.02 9.22 -5.07
C GLU A 20 -15.95 7.75 -5.49
N SER A 21 -14.77 7.27 -5.86
CA SER A 21 -14.55 5.88 -6.27
C SER A 21 -14.77 4.88 -5.12
N VAL A 22 -14.57 5.31 -3.88
CA VAL A 22 -14.90 4.51 -2.70
C VAL A 22 -16.40 4.59 -2.39
N LEU A 23 -16.98 5.79 -2.50
CA LEU A 23 -18.41 5.99 -2.21
C LEU A 23 -19.33 5.20 -3.15
N MET A 24 -18.89 4.92 -4.38
CA MET A 24 -19.63 4.08 -5.34
C MET A 24 -19.60 2.59 -5.03
N GLN A 25 -18.80 2.13 -4.07
CA GLN A 25 -18.67 0.70 -3.77
C GLN A 25 -19.95 0.10 -3.24
N VAL A 26 -20.31 -1.05 -3.81
CA VAL A 26 -21.45 -1.87 -3.38
C VAL A 26 -20.91 -3.13 -2.70
N CYS A 27 -21.08 -3.21 -1.39
CA CYS A 27 -20.59 -4.30 -0.56
C CYS A 27 -21.63 -4.65 0.52
N ASP A 28 -21.70 -5.92 0.91
CA ASP A 28 -22.58 -6.39 1.99
C ASP A 28 -22.01 -6.10 3.39
N GLU A 29 -20.77 -5.69 3.49
CA GLU A 29 -20.12 -5.20 4.72
C GLU A 29 -20.18 -3.68 4.83
N ALA A 30 -20.30 -3.19 6.06
CA ALA A 30 -20.19 -1.78 6.34
C ALA A 30 -18.78 -1.25 5.96
N ILE A 31 -18.74 -0.12 5.26
CA ILE A 31 -17.53 0.55 4.83
C ILE A 31 -17.33 1.82 5.67
N ARG A 32 -16.12 2.04 6.19
CA ARG A 32 -15.69 3.27 6.82
C ARG A 32 -14.43 3.78 6.12
N ILE A 33 -14.36 5.08 5.86
CA ILE A 33 -13.30 5.71 5.07
C ILE A 33 -12.45 6.56 5.99
N TYR A 34 -11.15 6.28 6.07
CA TYR A 34 -10.18 7.02 6.86
C TYR A 34 -9.26 7.77 5.93
N ILE A 35 -9.37 9.11 5.91
CA ILE A 35 -8.53 9.97 5.08
C ILE A 35 -7.50 10.67 5.97
N GLY A 36 -6.23 10.32 5.82
CA GLY A 36 -5.12 10.98 6.49
C GLY A 36 -4.51 12.06 5.62
N ASP A 37 -4.84 13.31 5.90
CA ASP A 37 -4.24 14.47 5.25
C ASP A 37 -2.98 14.91 6.00
N ASP A 38 -1.82 14.71 5.38
CA ASP A 38 -0.51 14.95 5.98
C ASP A 38 -0.11 16.44 5.94
N ALA A 39 -0.97 17.32 6.44
CA ALA A 39 -0.83 18.77 6.46
C ALA A 39 -0.72 19.40 5.06
N SER A 40 -1.64 19.04 4.15
CA SER A 40 -1.70 19.62 2.81
C SER A 40 -1.80 21.16 2.87
N THR A 41 -1.13 21.80 1.90
CA THR A 41 -1.05 23.26 1.76
C THR A 41 -1.86 23.79 0.56
N ASP A 42 -2.39 22.87 -0.27
CA ASP A 42 -3.29 23.13 -1.38
C ASP A 42 -4.77 22.93 -0.97
N GLY A 43 -5.68 22.78 -1.94
CA GLY A 43 -7.11 22.56 -1.71
C GLY A 43 -7.49 21.17 -1.17
N THR A 44 -6.56 20.21 -1.04
CA THR A 44 -6.84 18.82 -0.63
C THR A 44 -7.65 18.73 0.65
N SER A 45 -7.23 19.44 1.70
CA SER A 45 -7.91 19.40 3.01
C SER A 45 -9.35 19.90 2.96
N ALA A 46 -9.60 20.98 2.21
CA ALA A 46 -10.93 21.54 2.05
C ALA A 46 -11.88 20.58 1.32
N ILE A 47 -11.35 19.86 0.31
CA ILE A 47 -12.12 18.84 -0.42
C ILE A 47 -12.46 17.68 0.51
N CYS A 48 -11.50 17.14 1.25
CA CYS A 48 -11.73 16.04 2.20
C CYS A 48 -12.77 16.41 3.27
N GLU A 49 -12.70 17.62 3.81
CA GLU A 49 -13.65 18.12 4.80
C GLU A 49 -15.06 18.24 4.21
N ALA A 50 -15.19 18.74 2.98
CA ALA A 50 -16.48 18.86 2.30
C ALA A 50 -17.17 17.49 2.12
N PHE A 51 -16.41 16.44 1.79
CA PHE A 51 -16.92 15.07 1.72
C PHE A 51 -17.28 14.49 3.10
N ALA A 52 -16.46 14.74 4.12
CA ALA A 52 -16.70 14.26 5.49
C ALA A 52 -17.97 14.86 6.12
N VAL A 53 -18.31 16.11 5.77
CA VAL A 53 -19.57 16.75 6.19
C VAL A 53 -20.79 16.11 5.52
N GLN A 54 -20.65 15.60 4.30
CA GLN A 54 -21.75 15.02 3.51
C GLN A 54 -22.00 13.56 3.78
N ASP A 55 -20.98 12.79 4.21
CA ASP A 55 -21.06 11.34 4.41
C ASP A 55 -20.40 10.93 5.73
N GLU A 56 -21.20 10.46 6.68
CA GLU A 56 -20.76 10.05 8.03
C GLU A 56 -19.80 8.86 8.04
N ARG A 57 -19.68 8.14 6.94
CA ARG A 57 -18.70 7.06 6.79
C ARG A 57 -17.28 7.57 6.71
N ILE A 58 -17.08 8.87 6.40
CA ILE A 58 -15.77 9.47 6.17
C ILE A 58 -15.24 10.09 7.46
N GLN A 59 -14.06 9.68 7.86
CA GLN A 59 -13.26 10.32 8.89
C GLN A 59 -12.07 11.04 8.25
N HIS A 60 -12.14 12.36 8.19
CA HIS A 60 -11.03 13.20 7.75
C HIS A 60 -10.12 13.52 8.94
N ILE A 61 -8.86 13.09 8.86
CA ILE A 61 -7.84 13.24 9.90
C ILE A 61 -6.73 14.11 9.33
N ARG A 62 -6.80 15.42 9.62
CA ARG A 62 -5.78 16.38 9.20
C ARG A 62 -4.66 16.47 10.23
N ARG A 63 -3.42 16.39 9.77
CA ARG A 63 -2.22 16.62 10.57
C ARG A 63 -1.92 18.11 10.75
N SER A 64 -1.28 18.47 11.84
CA SER A 64 -0.78 19.83 12.05
C SER A 64 0.55 20.10 11.33
N VAL A 65 1.34 19.03 11.09
CA VAL A 65 2.61 19.07 10.37
C VAL A 65 2.74 17.86 9.46
N ASN A 66 3.47 17.98 8.37
CA ASN A 66 3.77 16.87 7.48
C ASN A 66 4.73 15.88 8.17
N MET A 67 4.25 14.66 8.36
CA MET A 67 4.98 13.55 9.01
C MET A 67 5.54 12.55 7.99
N GLY A 68 5.17 12.68 6.71
CA GLY A 68 5.50 11.76 5.64
C GLY A 68 4.54 10.57 5.53
N LEU A 69 4.50 9.98 4.34
CA LEU A 69 3.58 8.92 3.95
C LEU A 69 3.52 7.78 4.98
N VAL A 70 4.68 7.29 5.43
CA VAL A 70 4.76 6.13 6.34
C VAL A 70 4.10 6.43 7.68
N SER A 71 4.48 7.53 8.34
CA SER A 71 3.92 7.89 9.66
C SER A 71 2.44 8.26 9.54
N ASN A 72 2.03 8.92 8.45
CA ASN A 72 0.63 9.22 8.21
C ASN A 72 -0.22 7.95 8.08
N THR A 73 0.22 6.98 7.27
CA THR A 73 -0.50 5.71 7.07
C THR A 73 -0.50 4.86 8.34
N ILE A 74 0.60 4.79 9.09
CA ILE A 74 0.69 4.03 10.35
C ILE A 74 -0.33 4.56 11.38
N GLU A 75 -0.49 5.86 11.46
CA GLU A 75 -1.49 6.42 12.38
C GLU A 75 -2.92 6.08 11.95
N LEU A 76 -3.21 6.07 10.62
CA LEU A 76 -4.50 5.58 10.15
C LEU A 76 -4.72 4.12 10.57
N TYR A 77 -3.72 3.27 10.43
CA TYR A 77 -3.81 1.88 10.88
C TYR A 77 -4.07 1.77 12.38
N ARG A 78 -3.42 2.58 13.22
CA ARG A 78 -3.67 2.60 14.67
C ARG A 78 -5.13 2.95 14.98
N ARG A 79 -5.72 3.92 14.27
CA ARG A 79 -7.14 4.29 14.43
C ARG A 79 -8.08 3.19 13.94
N ILE A 80 -7.81 2.65 12.75
CA ILE A 80 -8.59 1.55 12.17
C ILE A 80 -8.61 0.33 13.10
N MET A 81 -7.45 0.00 13.71
CA MET A 81 -7.35 -1.09 14.69
C MET A 81 -8.14 -0.77 15.97
N ALA A 82 -8.08 0.47 16.46
CA ALA A 82 -8.83 0.91 17.65
C ALA A 82 -10.36 0.87 17.41
N ASP A 83 -10.81 1.14 16.21
CA ASP A 83 -12.23 1.07 15.81
C ASP A 83 -12.70 -0.38 15.53
N GLY A 84 -11.82 -1.37 15.61
CA GLY A 84 -12.15 -2.78 15.47
C GLY A 84 -12.56 -3.21 14.06
N CYS A 85 -12.06 -2.57 13.03
CA CYS A 85 -12.30 -3.00 11.65
C CYS A 85 -11.63 -4.35 11.38
N GLU A 86 -12.30 -5.22 10.62
CA GLU A 86 -11.81 -6.58 10.32
C GLU A 86 -10.95 -6.64 9.07
N TYR A 87 -11.20 -5.74 8.12
CA TYR A 87 -10.53 -5.66 6.84
C TYR A 87 -10.06 -4.24 6.55
N ILE A 88 -8.95 -4.12 5.83
CA ILE A 88 -8.38 -2.84 5.42
C ILE A 88 -8.14 -2.87 3.92
N ALA A 89 -8.79 -1.97 3.20
CA ALA A 89 -8.53 -1.70 1.80
C ALA A 89 -7.65 -0.46 1.65
N MET A 90 -6.70 -0.51 0.74
CA MET A 90 -5.78 0.59 0.48
C MET A 90 -6.17 1.37 -0.77
N LEU A 91 -6.09 2.69 -0.68
CA LEU A 91 -6.21 3.58 -1.83
C LEU A 91 -5.29 4.78 -1.61
N ASP A 92 -4.45 5.10 -2.58
CA ASP A 92 -3.66 6.33 -2.55
C ASP A 92 -4.53 7.50 -3.06
N GLY A 93 -4.37 8.70 -2.49
CA GLY A 93 -5.26 9.83 -2.78
C GLY A 93 -5.16 10.38 -4.22
N ASP A 94 -4.19 9.92 -5.00
CA ASP A 94 -3.98 10.21 -6.41
C ASP A 94 -4.48 9.10 -7.36
N ASP A 95 -4.94 7.97 -6.83
CA ASP A 95 -5.49 6.84 -7.58
C ASP A 95 -7.01 6.77 -7.46
N TYR A 96 -7.67 5.84 -8.15
CA TYR A 96 -9.11 5.62 -8.02
C TYR A 96 -9.53 4.21 -8.46
N TRP A 97 -10.63 3.72 -7.88
CA TRP A 97 -11.24 2.45 -8.27
C TRP A 97 -12.23 2.65 -9.42
N THR A 98 -12.32 1.65 -10.29
CA THR A 98 -13.20 1.65 -11.46
C THR A 98 -14.34 0.64 -11.35
N ASP A 99 -14.15 -0.42 -10.56
CA ASP A 99 -15.17 -1.46 -10.37
C ASP A 99 -15.97 -1.21 -9.07
N PRO A 100 -17.29 -0.94 -9.14
CA PRO A 100 -18.12 -0.73 -7.96
C PRO A 100 -18.25 -1.98 -7.07
N ARG A 101 -17.85 -3.15 -7.53
CA ARG A 101 -17.86 -4.40 -6.78
C ARG A 101 -16.47 -4.89 -6.35
N LYS A 102 -15.45 -4.05 -6.45
CA LYS A 102 -14.09 -4.41 -6.06
C LYS A 102 -14.04 -4.98 -4.64
N LEU A 103 -14.53 -4.23 -3.66
CA LEU A 103 -14.51 -4.65 -2.25
C LEU A 103 -15.30 -5.94 -2.01
N GLN A 104 -16.44 -6.12 -2.67
CA GLN A 104 -17.23 -7.34 -2.55
C GLN A 104 -16.46 -8.56 -3.08
N LYS A 105 -15.85 -8.45 -4.27
CA LYS A 105 -15.09 -9.55 -4.88
C LYS A 105 -13.92 -10.00 -3.98
N GLU A 106 -13.17 -9.05 -3.46
CA GLU A 106 -12.03 -9.33 -2.58
C GLU A 106 -12.48 -9.92 -1.23
N LEU A 107 -13.57 -9.39 -0.66
CA LEU A 107 -14.15 -9.88 0.58
C LEU A 107 -14.67 -11.32 0.43
N ASP A 108 -15.39 -11.63 -0.65
CA ASP A 108 -15.90 -12.97 -0.95
C ASP A 108 -14.73 -13.97 -1.05
N TYR A 109 -13.63 -13.56 -1.68
CA TYR A 109 -12.42 -14.38 -1.74
C TYR A 109 -11.87 -14.65 -0.34
N LEU A 110 -11.67 -13.63 0.48
CA LEU A 110 -11.16 -13.78 1.86
C LEU A 110 -12.09 -14.64 2.74
N ARG A 111 -13.40 -14.52 2.57
CA ARG A 111 -14.40 -15.31 3.33
C ARG A 111 -14.35 -16.79 2.98
N THR A 112 -14.10 -17.10 1.72
CA THR A 112 -14.08 -18.49 1.23
C THR A 112 -12.70 -19.15 1.35
N HIS A 113 -11.64 -18.36 1.63
CA HIS A 113 -10.26 -18.85 1.77
C HIS A 113 -9.65 -18.39 3.10
N PRO A 114 -9.93 -19.11 4.21
CA PRO A 114 -9.51 -18.67 5.55
C PRO A 114 -7.97 -18.67 5.75
N ASP A 115 -7.22 -19.36 4.92
CA ASP A 115 -5.75 -19.38 4.91
C ASP A 115 -5.14 -18.18 4.16
N THR A 116 -5.97 -17.40 3.47
CA THR A 116 -5.61 -16.18 2.76
C THR A 116 -6.00 -14.96 3.57
N GLY A 117 -5.05 -14.07 3.83
CA GLY A 117 -5.30 -12.83 4.55
C GLY A 117 -5.06 -11.57 3.73
N PHE A 118 -4.62 -11.72 2.48
CA PHE A 118 -4.28 -10.61 1.60
C PHE A 118 -4.73 -10.91 0.17
N VAL A 119 -5.52 -10.00 -0.41
CA VAL A 119 -6.00 -10.08 -1.80
C VAL A 119 -5.62 -8.78 -2.51
N HIS A 120 -5.28 -8.88 -3.76
CA HIS A 120 -5.11 -7.74 -4.64
C HIS A 120 -5.66 -8.04 -6.04
N THR A 121 -5.99 -6.98 -6.78
CA THR A 121 -6.57 -7.07 -8.11
C THR A 121 -5.60 -6.54 -9.17
N ALA A 122 -5.98 -6.66 -10.45
CA ALA A 122 -5.28 -6.03 -11.55
C ALA A 122 -5.52 -4.50 -11.59
N VAL A 123 -4.60 -3.80 -12.27
CA VAL A 123 -4.69 -2.37 -12.58
C VAL A 123 -5.06 -2.19 -14.03
N GLU A 124 -5.94 -1.25 -14.34
CA GLU A 124 -6.31 -0.96 -15.72
C GLU A 124 -5.12 -0.45 -16.56
N GLY A 125 -5.00 -0.96 -17.77
CA GLY A 125 -3.99 -0.51 -18.73
C GLY A 125 -2.56 -0.97 -18.46
N GLN A 126 -2.31 -1.71 -17.38
CA GLN A 126 -1.03 -2.37 -17.17
C GLN A 126 -1.13 -3.83 -17.60
N GLY A 127 -0.23 -4.25 -18.50
CA GLY A 127 -0.13 -5.66 -18.89
C GLY A 127 0.18 -6.52 -17.68
N ASP A 128 -0.78 -7.37 -17.33
CA ASP A 128 -0.68 -8.22 -16.16
C ASP A 128 0.29 -9.36 -16.38
N GLU A 129 1.43 -9.33 -15.69
CA GLU A 129 2.04 -10.58 -15.29
C GLU A 129 1.34 -11.01 -13.99
N PRO A 130 0.52 -12.07 -14.00
CA PRO A 130 -0.16 -12.52 -12.81
C PRO A 130 0.88 -12.85 -11.73
N ILE A 131 0.74 -12.23 -10.58
CA ILE A 131 1.49 -12.68 -9.40
C ILE A 131 0.90 -14.04 -9.04
N PRO A 132 1.70 -15.12 -9.00
CA PRO A 132 1.16 -16.44 -8.72
C PRO A 132 0.43 -16.42 -7.38
N THR A 133 -0.82 -16.85 -7.39
CA THR A 133 -1.61 -17.11 -6.18
C THR A 133 -0.94 -18.20 -5.35
N GLY A 134 -1.04 -18.10 -4.03
CA GLY A 134 -0.59 -19.13 -3.11
C GLY A 134 0.46 -18.67 -2.10
N ASP A 135 1.35 -19.59 -1.73
CA ASP A 135 2.38 -19.31 -0.74
C ASP A 135 3.48 -18.43 -1.35
N LEU A 136 3.45 -17.14 -1.05
CA LEU A 136 4.43 -16.16 -1.51
C LEU A 136 5.68 -16.10 -0.64
N ARG A 137 5.77 -16.89 0.44
CA ARG A 137 6.96 -16.90 1.31
C ARG A 137 8.23 -17.16 0.50
N ASP A 138 8.17 -18.03 -0.50
CA ASP A 138 9.27 -18.29 -1.43
C ASP A 138 9.42 -17.25 -2.53
N ARG A 139 8.44 -16.38 -2.73
CA ARG A 139 8.29 -15.49 -3.87
C ARG A 139 8.06 -14.02 -3.52
N TYR A 140 7.88 -13.67 -2.24
CA TYR A 140 7.88 -12.28 -1.81
C TYR A 140 9.29 -11.74 -1.99
N ASN A 141 9.49 -11.45 -3.22
CA ASN A 141 10.75 -11.18 -3.80
C ASN A 141 10.78 -9.72 -4.11
N LEU A 142 11.78 -9.13 -3.67
CA LEU A 142 12.19 -7.78 -3.82
C LEU A 142 12.24 -7.24 -5.24
N ALA A 143 12.28 -8.11 -6.22
CA ALA A 143 12.27 -7.77 -7.63
C ALA A 143 10.94 -8.07 -8.33
N GLY A 144 9.98 -8.72 -7.66
CA GLY A 144 8.82 -9.28 -8.35
C GLY A 144 7.48 -9.22 -7.61
N ALA A 145 7.39 -8.68 -6.40
CA ALA A 145 6.09 -8.40 -5.81
C ALA A 145 5.50 -7.16 -6.49
N ARG A 146 4.71 -7.38 -7.50
CA ARG A 146 4.00 -6.33 -8.25
C ARG A 146 2.54 -6.30 -7.78
N HIS A 147 2.31 -5.89 -6.54
CA HIS A 147 1.00 -5.45 -6.13
C HIS A 147 1.01 -3.92 -6.13
N THR A 148 0.01 -3.33 -6.72
CA THR A 148 -0.19 -1.89 -6.64
C THR A 148 -1.02 -1.61 -5.40
N ASN A 149 -0.56 -0.70 -4.54
CA ASN A 149 -1.15 -0.45 -3.22
C ASN A 149 -2.66 -0.17 -3.30
N CYS A 150 -3.12 0.60 -4.28
CA CYS A 150 -4.54 0.94 -4.46
C CYS A 150 -5.44 -0.26 -4.82
N THR A 151 -4.88 -1.46 -5.05
CA THR A 151 -5.65 -2.67 -5.38
C THR A 151 -5.86 -3.63 -4.21
N VAL A 152 -5.31 -3.33 -3.04
CA VAL A 152 -5.15 -4.29 -1.94
C VAL A 152 -6.31 -4.25 -0.94
N LEU A 153 -6.76 -5.44 -0.52
CA LEU A 153 -7.59 -5.68 0.67
C LEU A 153 -6.91 -6.75 1.55
N PHE A 154 -6.78 -6.50 2.85
CA PHE A 154 -6.19 -7.47 3.78
C PHE A 154 -6.94 -7.54 5.12
N ARG A 155 -6.75 -8.65 5.86
CA ARG A 155 -7.28 -8.82 7.21
C ARG A 155 -6.52 -7.93 8.19
N ALA A 156 -7.23 -7.16 9.01
CA ALA A 156 -6.65 -6.21 9.95
C ALA A 156 -5.81 -6.90 11.06
N ASP A 157 -6.08 -8.16 11.36
CA ASP A 157 -5.32 -8.96 12.34
C ASP A 157 -3.88 -9.29 11.90
N LEU A 158 -3.54 -9.03 10.64
CA LEU A 158 -2.17 -9.09 10.15
C LEU A 158 -1.31 -7.94 10.69
N LEU A 159 -1.92 -6.81 11.07
CA LEU A 159 -1.22 -5.68 11.67
C LEU A 159 -0.79 -6.00 13.10
N ARG A 160 0.44 -5.66 13.42
CA ARG A 160 1.00 -5.76 14.78
C ARG A 160 1.59 -4.43 15.20
N PRO A 161 1.11 -3.83 16.31
CA PRO A 161 1.57 -2.49 16.75
C PRO A 161 3.10 -2.36 16.86
N ASN A 162 3.75 -3.38 17.44
CA ASN A 162 5.20 -3.38 17.61
C ASN A 162 5.99 -3.40 16.29
N GLU A 163 5.40 -3.95 15.21
CA GLU A 163 6.02 -3.95 13.87
C GLU A 163 5.81 -2.60 13.17
N LEU A 164 4.64 -2.00 13.34
CA LEU A 164 4.38 -0.64 12.86
C LEU A 164 5.34 0.36 13.51
N ASP A 165 5.51 0.29 14.84
CA ASP A 165 6.46 1.13 15.57
C ASP A 165 7.91 0.90 15.12
N ASP A 166 8.27 -0.35 14.78
CA ASP A 166 9.61 -0.66 14.31
C ASP A 166 9.86 -0.12 12.90
N ILE A 167 8.89 -0.29 11.98
CA ILE A 167 8.96 0.27 10.62
C ILE A 167 9.06 1.80 10.67
N GLU A 168 8.25 2.45 11.51
CA GLU A 168 8.26 3.90 11.67
C GLU A 168 9.63 4.40 12.16
N ARG A 169 10.23 3.74 13.16
CA ARG A 169 11.58 4.04 13.66
C ARG A 169 12.67 3.85 12.60
N GLN A 170 12.48 2.96 11.64
CA GLN A 170 13.45 2.80 10.55
C GLN A 170 13.48 3.99 9.60
N GLY A 171 12.40 4.79 9.51
CA GLY A 171 12.28 5.91 8.58
C GLY A 171 12.38 5.46 7.11
N PHE A 172 11.74 4.35 6.77
CA PHE A 172 11.68 3.88 5.39
C PHE A 172 10.83 4.83 4.52
N PRO A 173 11.13 4.95 3.23
CA PRO A 173 10.40 5.86 2.34
C PRO A 173 9.03 5.36 1.95
N VAL A 174 8.75 4.06 2.09
CA VAL A 174 7.48 3.39 1.78
C VAL A 174 7.12 2.40 2.87
N LEU A 175 5.83 2.15 3.06
CA LEU A 175 5.31 1.27 4.10
C LEU A 175 4.93 -0.12 3.56
N ASP A 176 4.36 -0.18 2.38
CA ASP A 176 3.82 -1.37 1.74
C ASP A 176 4.84 -2.51 1.69
N TYR A 177 6.01 -2.21 1.22
CA TYR A 177 7.04 -3.18 0.99
C TYR A 177 7.52 -3.92 2.27
N PRO A 178 7.99 -3.24 3.34
CA PRO A 178 8.38 -3.93 4.57
C PRO A 178 7.19 -4.57 5.29
N LEU A 179 6.01 -3.95 5.27
CA LEU A 179 4.83 -4.45 5.95
C LEU A 179 4.28 -5.72 5.27
N TYR A 180 4.12 -5.70 3.95
CA TYR A 180 3.62 -6.86 3.22
C TYR A 180 4.63 -8.01 3.20
N GLY A 181 5.92 -7.71 3.29
CA GLY A 181 6.94 -8.72 3.56
C GLY A 181 6.74 -9.46 4.88
N LEU A 182 6.33 -8.76 5.93
CA LEU A 182 5.95 -9.39 7.20
C LEU A 182 4.65 -10.19 7.08
N PHE A 183 3.65 -9.69 6.33
CA PHE A 183 2.39 -10.42 6.11
C PHE A 183 2.61 -11.74 5.37
N ALA A 184 3.48 -11.75 4.37
CA ALA A 184 3.82 -12.95 3.59
C ALA A 184 4.37 -14.11 4.45
N GLN A 185 4.83 -13.82 5.68
CA GLN A 185 5.25 -14.86 6.64
C GLN A 185 4.08 -15.52 7.37
N ARG A 186 2.88 -14.92 7.33
CA ARG A 186 1.75 -15.31 8.18
C ARG A 186 0.56 -15.79 7.41
N THR A 187 0.43 -15.37 6.16
CA THR A 187 -0.75 -15.64 5.36
C THR A 187 -0.41 -15.84 3.91
N ARG A 188 -1.33 -16.45 3.17
CA ARG A 188 -1.29 -16.52 1.72
C ARG A 188 -1.79 -15.23 1.11
N PHE A 189 -1.25 -14.91 -0.06
CA PHE A 189 -1.69 -13.79 -0.89
C PHE A 189 -2.44 -14.33 -2.09
N ALA A 190 -3.48 -13.64 -2.50
CA ALA A 190 -4.25 -13.98 -3.69
C ALA A 190 -4.28 -12.81 -4.67
N TYR A 191 -4.32 -13.16 -5.95
CA TYR A 191 -4.50 -12.24 -7.06
C TYR A 191 -5.79 -12.54 -7.80
N LEU A 192 -6.62 -11.52 -7.99
CA LEU A 192 -7.80 -11.54 -8.85
C LEU A 192 -7.48 -10.77 -10.13
N ALA A 193 -7.66 -11.41 -11.28
CA ALA A 193 -7.28 -10.86 -12.58
C ALA A 193 -8.22 -9.75 -13.10
N ASP A 194 -9.29 -9.43 -12.34
CA ASP A 194 -10.18 -8.33 -12.68
C ASP A 194 -9.45 -6.99 -12.52
N PRO A 195 -9.37 -6.13 -13.52
CA PRO A 195 -8.90 -4.77 -13.36
C PRO A 195 -9.95 -3.96 -12.60
N THR A 196 -9.57 -3.38 -11.47
CA THR A 196 -10.51 -2.69 -10.57
C THR A 196 -10.05 -1.30 -10.14
N ALA A 197 -8.85 -0.91 -10.53
CA ALA A 197 -8.26 0.36 -10.13
C ALA A 197 -7.41 0.94 -11.27
N VAL A 198 -7.29 2.25 -11.27
CA VAL A 198 -6.31 2.98 -12.09
C VAL A 198 -5.24 3.53 -11.16
N TRP A 199 -4.01 3.14 -11.44
CA TRP A 199 -2.83 3.74 -10.86
C TRP A 199 -2.32 4.85 -11.80
N ARG A 200 -2.26 6.09 -11.28
CA ARG A 200 -1.79 7.22 -12.08
C ARG A 200 -0.26 7.29 -12.09
N ASP A 201 0.29 7.28 -13.32
CA ASP A 201 1.74 7.43 -13.51
C ASP A 201 2.14 8.91 -13.44
N HIS A 202 2.68 9.31 -12.33
CA HIS A 202 3.32 10.62 -12.14
C HIS A 202 4.53 10.48 -11.22
N SER A 203 5.38 11.51 -11.14
CA SER A 203 6.58 11.46 -10.31
C SER A 203 6.22 11.26 -8.83
N SER A 204 6.54 10.08 -8.29
CA SER A 204 6.25 9.68 -6.92
C SER A 204 7.53 9.29 -6.17
N VAL A 205 7.39 8.96 -4.89
CA VAL A 205 8.51 8.42 -4.07
C VAL A 205 9.07 7.14 -4.67
N SER A 206 8.21 6.29 -5.24
CA SER A 206 8.59 5.02 -5.88
C SER A 206 9.17 5.21 -7.30
N GLN A 207 8.89 6.35 -7.95
CA GLN A 207 9.38 6.70 -9.29
C GLN A 207 10.14 8.04 -9.30
N PRO A 208 11.28 8.13 -8.65
CA PRO A 208 12.03 9.36 -8.54
C PRO A 208 12.60 9.80 -9.90
N SER A 209 12.39 11.06 -10.28
CA SER A 209 12.77 11.63 -11.56
C SER A 209 14.29 11.83 -11.73
N SER A 210 15.03 12.16 -10.65
CA SER A 210 16.46 12.44 -10.72
C SER A 210 17.34 11.21 -10.50
N ARG A 211 18.56 11.19 -11.08
CA ARG A 211 19.55 10.12 -10.85
C ARG A 211 19.88 9.97 -9.36
N ARG A 212 20.05 11.08 -8.63
CA ARG A 212 20.36 11.09 -7.19
C ARG A 212 19.21 10.48 -6.37
N ALA A 213 17.97 10.85 -6.68
CA ALA A 213 16.79 10.34 -6.01
C ALA A 213 16.58 8.83 -6.29
N ARG A 214 16.81 8.39 -7.54
CA ARG A 214 16.80 6.95 -7.88
C ARG A 214 17.85 6.15 -7.13
N TRP A 215 19.05 6.70 -6.96
CA TRP A 215 20.09 6.06 -6.19
C TRP A 215 19.74 5.97 -4.70
N HIS A 216 19.21 7.05 -4.14
CA HIS A 216 18.73 7.09 -2.76
C HIS A 216 17.63 6.04 -2.54
N TYR A 217 16.61 6.00 -3.39
CA TYR A 217 15.52 5.03 -3.30
C TYR A 217 16.01 3.57 -3.38
N ARG A 218 16.97 3.29 -4.26
CA ARG A 218 17.61 1.95 -4.35
C ARG A 218 18.33 1.57 -3.06
N ARG A 219 19.09 2.49 -2.48
CA ARG A 219 19.76 2.26 -1.19
C ARG A 219 18.75 1.96 -0.08
N GLU A 220 17.67 2.72 -0.02
CA GLU A 220 16.61 2.48 0.96
C GLU A 220 15.92 1.14 0.74
N ARG A 221 15.70 0.71 -0.49
CA ARG A 221 15.20 -0.65 -0.78
C ARG A 221 16.15 -1.72 -0.23
N LEU A 222 17.45 -1.60 -0.41
CA LEU A 222 18.42 -2.52 0.20
C LEU A 222 18.34 -2.53 1.73
N ARG A 223 18.14 -1.36 2.33
CA ARG A 223 17.95 -1.23 3.79
C ARG A 223 16.71 -1.98 4.27
N MET A 224 15.59 -1.80 3.58
CA MET A 224 14.34 -2.53 3.86
C MET A 224 14.54 -4.04 3.76
N TRP A 225 15.26 -4.51 2.76
CA TRP A 225 15.59 -5.91 2.55
C TRP A 225 16.39 -6.51 3.69
N HIS A 226 17.46 -5.85 4.03
CA HIS A 226 18.30 -6.30 5.12
C HIS A 226 17.54 -6.32 6.46
N TRP A 227 16.65 -5.37 6.66
CA TRP A 227 15.77 -5.35 7.82
C TRP A 227 14.78 -6.53 7.80
N LEU A 228 14.12 -6.81 6.68
CA LEU A 228 13.23 -7.96 6.52
C LEU A 228 13.96 -9.30 6.70
N ASP A 229 15.16 -9.45 6.16
CA ASP A 229 15.97 -10.66 6.32
C ASP A 229 16.29 -10.93 7.78
N LYS A 230 16.59 -9.89 8.54
CA LYS A 230 16.77 -10.01 10.00
C LYS A 230 15.49 -10.35 10.76
N LYS A 231 14.34 -9.85 10.32
CA LYS A 231 13.03 -10.13 10.93
C LYS A 231 12.51 -11.52 10.59
N CYS A 232 12.84 -12.02 9.43
CA CYS A 232 12.35 -13.28 8.86
C CYS A 232 13.51 -14.15 8.37
N PRO A 233 14.38 -14.65 9.28
CA PRO A 233 15.56 -15.39 8.89
C PRO A 233 15.19 -16.67 8.11
N GLY A 234 15.89 -16.92 7.02
CA GLY A 234 15.70 -18.09 6.18
C GLY A 234 14.67 -17.95 5.04
N HIS A 235 13.91 -16.86 4.97
CA HIS A 235 12.88 -16.69 3.95
C HIS A 235 13.36 -15.88 2.73
N PHE A 236 14.40 -15.05 2.89
CA PHE A 236 14.90 -14.15 1.84
C PHE A 236 16.30 -14.49 1.31
N HIS A 237 16.98 -15.51 1.87
CA HIS A 237 18.38 -15.82 1.60
C HIS A 237 18.75 -16.01 0.14
N PHE A 238 17.89 -16.61 -0.66
CA PHE A 238 18.30 -17.08 -1.99
C PHE A 238 18.47 -15.98 -3.05
N ARG A 239 18.02 -14.74 -2.79
CA ARG A 239 18.03 -13.65 -3.79
C ARG A 239 18.78 -12.40 -3.37
N TYR A 240 19.20 -12.34 -2.12
CA TYR A 240 20.04 -11.26 -1.61
C TYR A 240 21.34 -11.16 -2.42
N ASP A 241 22.01 -12.29 -2.68
CA ASP A 241 23.24 -12.31 -3.48
C ASP A 241 23.02 -11.87 -4.92
N LYS A 242 21.94 -12.30 -5.57
CA LYS A 242 21.60 -11.88 -6.93
C LYS A 242 21.20 -10.40 -7.00
N ALA A 243 20.51 -9.92 -5.98
CA ALA A 243 20.15 -8.51 -5.90
C ALA A 243 21.38 -7.62 -5.67
N ILE A 244 22.29 -8.02 -4.80
CA ILE A 244 23.58 -7.31 -4.59
C ILE A 244 24.39 -7.30 -5.89
N LEU A 245 24.53 -8.45 -6.57
CA LEU A 245 25.24 -8.53 -7.85
C LEU A 245 24.58 -7.65 -8.93
N TRP A 246 23.25 -7.64 -9.00
CA TRP A 246 22.51 -6.77 -9.91
C TRP A 246 22.73 -5.29 -9.57
N TYR A 247 22.77 -4.91 -8.28
CA TYR A 247 23.05 -3.54 -7.85
C TYR A 247 24.52 -3.14 -8.10
N ILE A 248 25.48 -4.04 -7.88
CA ILE A 248 26.89 -3.81 -8.19
C ILE A 248 27.04 -3.61 -9.70
N TRP A 249 26.43 -4.44 -10.53
CA TRP A 249 26.49 -4.30 -11.98
C TRP A 249 25.84 -2.99 -12.47
N HIS A 250 24.68 -2.61 -11.92
CA HIS A 250 24.05 -1.33 -12.24
C HIS A 250 24.81 -0.12 -11.71
N PHE A 251 25.49 -0.24 -10.59
CA PHE A 251 26.39 0.80 -10.08
C PHE A 251 27.51 1.09 -11.08
N PHE A 252 28.18 0.06 -11.58
CA PHE A 252 29.19 0.22 -12.61
C PHE A 252 28.60 0.73 -13.93
N TYR A 253 27.45 0.26 -14.37
CA TYR A 253 26.78 0.76 -15.56
C TYR A 253 26.43 2.25 -15.48
N ILE A 254 26.06 2.77 -14.32
CA ILE A 254 25.73 4.19 -14.11
C ILE A 254 27.00 5.05 -14.02
N LEU A 255 28.12 4.49 -13.57
CA LEU A 255 29.41 5.20 -13.48
C LEU A 255 30.08 5.35 -14.85
N PHE A 256 29.84 4.42 -15.76
CA PHE A 256 30.53 4.34 -17.06
C PHE A 256 29.62 4.56 -18.28
N ALA A 257 28.31 4.77 -18.10
CA ALA A 257 27.33 5.16 -19.11
C ALA A 257 26.85 6.61 -18.89
#